data_c17d566c056eeaaa4959421473d260bc
#
_entry.id   c17d566c056eeaaa4959421473d260bc
#
_cell.length_a   1.000
_cell.length_b   1.000
_cell.length_c   1.000
_cell.angle_alpha   90.00
_cell.angle_beta   90.00
_cell.angle_gamma   90.00
#
_symmetry.space_group_name_H-M   'P 1'
#
loop_
_entity.id
_entity.type
_entity.pdbx_description
1 polymer ?
#
loop_
_entity_poly.entity_id
_entity_poly.type
_entity_poly.pdbx_seq_one_letter_code
_entity_poly.pdbx_strand_id
1 'polypeptide(L)'
;MPWPQSDPTREDAAFRQLCTDCGISRTAKAKRCAQACQFIKPEYERLEIMVHGRSRGQPLAQVLREPVQEKAKAQPSNHSAADQATPPALGDESFFGPMQAMYRAKMQQPLKGAQWTGITTALAARLLDLNLIDAVITMKADPNDRWKPTPVIVTAPDELAQCRGMRMGYAPLLALIEPALARGLKRLAVIGIPCQVYALRALHADWEQQGLASLYVIGTPCSDNTHTERFHQFLALLDPHPETIHYLEFRADYHVELRFSDGRKRLIPFLQLPLSTLPPDFFPTTCKSCVDYSNVLADITVGYMGGSGDQWLIVRNAKGRFMLDQLQGQIDLTAPAQAGKRSGAVKAFHENLLKAAGGLPLRRMPDWLRPIVGWLMPRIGPRGLEFARARIEMKAIETIVTLRQQHPARIKSMVPKHVWQLASAYGIEPQAGEHEHPSSREAAAARSPPGKQVTKGIEH
;
A
#
# COMPACT_ATOMS: atom_id res chain seq x y z
N MET A 1 -16.86 -8.97 22.32
CA MET A 1 -17.44 -7.63 22.63
C MET A 1 -18.03 -7.08 21.35
N PRO A 2 -19.26 -6.59 21.33
CA PRO A 2 -19.78 -5.91 20.15
C PRO A 2 -18.94 -4.65 19.89
N TRP A 3 -18.65 -4.40 18.62
CA TRP A 3 -17.88 -3.25 18.16
C TRP A 3 -18.57 -1.95 18.59
N PRO A 4 -17.82 -0.91 19.03
CA PRO A 4 -18.41 0.41 19.21
C PRO A 4 -18.99 0.86 17.87
N GLN A 5 -20.28 1.06 17.82
CA GLN A 5 -20.93 1.60 16.63
C GLN A 5 -20.45 3.03 16.42
N SER A 6 -20.17 3.39 15.16
CA SER A 6 -19.84 4.77 14.79
C SER A 6 -21.02 5.68 15.17
N ASP A 7 -20.72 6.79 15.84
CA ASP A 7 -21.70 7.83 16.14
C ASP A 7 -22.33 8.35 14.83
N PRO A 8 -23.64 8.17 14.62
CA PRO A 8 -24.31 8.56 13.39
C PRO A 8 -24.48 10.09 13.25
N THR A 9 -24.16 10.88 14.28
CA THR A 9 -24.38 12.33 14.30
C THR A 9 -23.23 13.15 13.75
N ARG A 10 -22.15 12.53 13.23
CA ARG A 10 -21.01 13.25 12.68
C ARG A 10 -21.27 13.82 11.30
N GLU A 11 -21.31 15.12 11.28
CA GLU A 11 -21.85 16.07 10.31
C GLU A 11 -21.19 16.18 8.95
N ASP A 12 -20.26 15.34 8.55
CA ASP A 12 -19.61 15.53 7.26
C ASP A 12 -20.02 14.45 6.25
N ALA A 13 -21.16 14.66 5.58
CA ALA A 13 -21.62 13.77 4.51
C ALA A 13 -20.56 13.63 3.38
N ALA A 14 -19.82 14.69 3.09
CA ALA A 14 -18.67 14.66 2.16
C ALA A 14 -17.51 13.82 2.71
N PHE A 15 -17.28 13.84 4.02
CA PHE A 15 -16.26 13.03 4.68
C PHE A 15 -16.62 11.54 4.68
N ARG A 16 -17.89 11.19 4.88
CA ARG A 16 -18.35 9.78 4.86
C ARG A 16 -18.11 9.11 3.52
N GLN A 17 -18.26 9.84 2.41
CA GLN A 17 -17.98 9.31 1.07
C GLN A 17 -16.49 9.02 0.82
N LEU A 18 -15.60 9.63 1.60
CA LEU A 18 -14.14 9.47 1.50
C LEU A 18 -13.57 8.57 2.61
N CYS A 19 -14.39 7.93 3.42
CA CYS A 19 -13.94 7.09 4.51
C CYS A 19 -13.74 5.64 4.06
N THR A 20 -12.53 5.09 4.29
CA THR A 20 -12.20 3.68 4.09
C THR A 20 -12.30 2.86 5.38
N ASP A 21 -12.92 3.37 6.40
CA ASP A 21 -13.07 2.73 7.72
C ASP A 21 -11.76 2.07 8.22
N CYS A 22 -10.68 2.85 8.31
CA CYS A 22 -9.42 2.36 8.85
C CYS A 22 -9.49 2.00 10.35
N GLY A 23 -10.52 2.47 11.04
CA GLY A 23 -10.78 2.19 12.46
C GLY A 23 -10.55 3.35 13.42
N ILE A 24 -9.89 4.45 13.01
CA ILE A 24 -9.61 5.60 13.91
C ILE A 24 -10.89 6.22 14.47
N SER A 25 -11.95 6.31 13.67
CA SER A 25 -13.26 6.84 14.11
C SER A 25 -13.89 6.06 15.26
N ARG A 26 -13.39 4.85 15.54
CA ARG A 26 -13.86 3.93 16.58
C ARG A 26 -12.97 3.93 17.82
N THR A 27 -11.99 4.82 17.90
CA THR A 27 -11.05 4.96 19.01
C THR A 27 -11.28 6.26 19.78
N ALA A 28 -10.65 6.43 20.93
CA ALA A 28 -10.63 7.71 21.65
C ALA A 28 -10.01 8.85 20.81
N LYS A 29 -9.25 8.50 19.76
CA LYS A 29 -8.65 9.45 18.80
C LYS A 29 -9.58 9.84 17.64
N ALA A 30 -10.86 9.51 17.70
CA ALA A 30 -11.85 9.80 16.66
C ALA A 30 -11.84 11.27 16.19
N LYS A 31 -11.62 12.23 17.12
CA LYS A 31 -11.51 13.67 16.80
C LYS A 31 -10.29 14.01 15.91
N ARG A 32 -9.27 13.15 15.85
CA ARG A 32 -8.08 13.31 15.02
C ARG A 32 -8.16 12.57 13.68
N CYS A 33 -9.32 12.01 13.37
CA CYS A 33 -9.54 11.25 12.13
C CYS A 33 -9.16 12.05 10.88
N ALA A 34 -9.53 13.34 10.82
CA ALA A 34 -9.18 14.21 9.71
C ALA A 34 -7.66 14.43 9.55
N GLN A 35 -6.91 14.49 10.66
CA GLN A 35 -5.46 14.65 10.66
C GLN A 35 -4.75 13.36 10.24
N ALA A 36 -5.33 12.21 10.53
CA ALA A 36 -4.80 10.89 10.22
C ALA A 36 -5.19 10.37 8.84
N CYS A 37 -5.98 11.11 8.07
CA CYS A 37 -6.55 10.62 6.82
C CYS A 37 -5.81 11.17 5.59
N GLN A 38 -5.18 10.27 4.84
CA GLN A 38 -4.50 10.62 3.57
C GLN A 38 -5.42 11.24 2.51
N PHE A 39 -6.73 11.02 2.61
CA PHE A 39 -7.72 11.56 1.67
C PHE A 39 -8.21 12.96 2.05
N ILE A 40 -7.76 13.50 3.17
CA ILE A 40 -8.06 14.85 3.59
C ILE A 40 -6.85 15.76 3.40
N LYS A 41 -5.71 15.37 3.95
CA LYS A 41 -4.45 16.11 3.83
C LYS A 41 -3.27 15.12 3.83
N PRO A 42 -2.80 14.70 2.66
CA PRO A 42 -1.66 13.80 2.57
C PRO A 42 -0.36 14.51 2.95
N GLU A 43 0.34 14.00 3.96
CA GLU A 43 1.62 14.51 4.45
C GLU A 43 2.73 13.45 4.26
N TYR A 44 2.79 12.85 3.06
CA TYR A 44 3.71 11.73 2.79
C TYR A 44 5.17 12.06 3.06
N GLU A 45 5.65 13.24 2.63
CA GLU A 45 7.05 13.63 2.84
C GLU A 45 7.41 13.65 4.34
N ARG A 46 6.58 14.26 5.17
CA ARG A 46 6.76 14.29 6.63
C ARG A 46 6.77 12.89 7.23
N LEU A 47 5.83 12.03 6.82
CA LEU A 47 5.73 10.67 7.34
C LEU A 47 6.85 9.77 6.82
N GLU A 48 7.29 9.92 5.57
CA GLU A 48 8.45 9.22 5.03
C GLU A 48 9.72 9.55 5.84
N ILE A 49 9.96 10.84 6.15
CA ILE A 49 11.08 11.25 7.01
C ILE A 49 10.96 10.63 8.40
N MET A 50 9.79 10.66 9.01
CA MET A 50 9.55 10.08 10.33
C MET A 50 9.80 8.56 10.36
N VAL A 51 9.38 7.82 9.33
CA VAL A 51 9.44 6.35 9.30
C VAL A 51 10.78 5.83 8.77
N HIS A 52 11.37 6.52 7.79
CA HIS A 52 12.56 6.05 7.06
C HIS A 52 13.81 6.94 7.26
N GLY A 53 13.68 8.03 8.01
CA GLY A 53 14.76 9.02 8.19
C GLY A 53 15.00 9.91 6.97
N ARG A 54 14.25 9.72 5.88
CA ARG A 54 14.36 10.49 4.63
C ARG A 54 13.07 10.44 3.81
N SER A 55 12.87 11.39 2.94
CA SER A 55 11.80 11.35 1.95
C SER A 55 12.31 10.86 0.59
N ARG A 56 11.40 10.51 -0.31
CA ARG A 56 11.73 10.14 -1.69
C ARG A 56 12.47 11.28 -2.40
N GLY A 57 13.47 10.92 -3.20
CA GLY A 57 14.34 11.88 -3.89
C GLY A 57 15.50 12.40 -3.06
N GLN A 58 15.61 12.07 -1.76
CA GLN A 58 16.79 12.36 -0.94
C GLN A 58 17.80 11.21 -1.03
N PRO A 59 19.06 11.45 -1.38
CA PRO A 59 20.08 10.40 -1.48
C PRO A 59 20.30 9.68 -0.16
N LEU A 60 20.38 8.36 -0.17
CA LEU A 60 20.65 7.52 1.01
C LEU A 60 21.97 7.92 1.71
N ALA A 61 22.98 8.34 0.95
CA ALA A 61 24.29 8.75 1.45
C ALA A 61 24.28 10.01 2.34
N GLN A 62 23.25 10.87 2.24
CA GLN A 62 23.13 12.05 3.10
C GLN A 62 22.61 11.71 4.50
N VAL A 63 21.81 10.67 4.63
CA VAL A 63 21.20 10.25 5.92
C VAL A 63 22.22 9.52 6.81
N LEU A 64 23.16 8.81 6.21
CA LEU A 64 24.19 8.04 6.95
C LEU A 64 25.27 8.94 7.60
N ARG A 65 25.25 10.25 7.36
CA ARG A 65 26.23 11.20 7.93
C ARG A 65 25.79 11.83 9.26
N GLU A 66 24.54 11.70 9.66
CA GLU A 66 24.10 12.13 10.98
C GLU A 66 24.08 10.93 11.95
N PRO A 67 24.85 10.98 13.06
CA PRO A 67 24.88 9.87 14.01
C PRO A 67 23.58 9.82 14.79
N VAL A 68 22.69 8.91 14.43
CA VAL A 68 21.59 8.52 15.31
C VAL A 68 22.20 7.75 16.49
N GLN A 69 22.30 8.42 17.63
CA GLN A 69 22.67 7.76 18.89
C GLN A 69 21.49 6.89 19.35
N GLU A 70 21.40 5.69 18.84
CA GLU A 70 20.57 4.65 19.44
C GLU A 70 21.47 3.52 19.95
N LYS A 71 21.53 3.41 21.27
CA LYS A 71 22.21 2.31 21.97
C LYS A 71 21.41 1.01 21.78
N ALA A 72 21.52 0.40 20.63
CA ALA A 72 21.19 -1.00 20.46
C ALA A 72 22.49 -1.78 20.30
N LYS A 73 22.84 -2.60 21.28
CA LYS A 73 23.92 -3.58 21.18
C LYS A 73 23.57 -4.60 20.10
N ALA A 74 24.00 -4.32 18.87
CA ALA A 74 23.93 -5.27 17.77
C ALA A 74 25.12 -6.25 17.88
N GLN A 75 24.83 -7.53 18.01
CA GLN A 75 25.82 -8.57 17.72
C GLN A 75 26.12 -8.59 16.21
N PRO A 76 27.36 -8.86 15.79
CA PRO A 76 27.70 -8.91 14.38
C PRO A 76 27.07 -10.14 13.71
N SER A 77 26.14 -9.90 12.78
CA SER A 77 25.56 -10.94 11.93
C SER A 77 26.43 -11.16 10.69
N ASN A 78 26.73 -12.42 10.38
CA ASN A 78 27.45 -12.83 9.16
C ASN A 78 26.64 -12.45 7.90
N HIS A 79 27.26 -11.65 7.03
CA HIS A 79 26.68 -11.10 5.81
C HIS A 79 26.64 -12.15 4.69
N SER A 80 25.53 -12.88 4.51
CA SER A 80 25.33 -13.67 3.30
C SER A 80 24.11 -13.30 2.43
N ALA A 81 23.08 -12.66 3.02
CA ALA A 81 21.90 -12.21 2.27
C ALA A 81 22.06 -10.80 1.65
N ALA A 82 23.02 -10.01 2.12
CA ALA A 82 23.27 -8.66 1.61
C ALA A 82 23.87 -8.66 0.18
N ASP A 83 24.61 -9.72 -0.20
CA ASP A 83 25.33 -9.79 -1.49
C ASP A 83 24.41 -10.03 -2.70
N GLN A 84 23.13 -10.41 -2.48
CA GLN A 84 22.17 -10.62 -3.58
C GLN A 84 21.19 -9.45 -3.76
N ALA A 85 21.27 -8.43 -2.91
CA ALA A 85 20.43 -7.25 -3.03
C ALA A 85 20.86 -6.41 -4.23
N THR A 86 20.00 -6.25 -5.21
CA THR A 86 20.19 -5.19 -6.20
C THR A 86 19.92 -3.86 -5.49
N PRO A 87 20.90 -2.95 -5.39
CA PRO A 87 20.61 -1.60 -4.91
C PRO A 87 19.50 -1.00 -5.77
N PRO A 88 18.56 -0.24 -5.20
CA PRO A 88 17.50 0.39 -5.97
C PRO A 88 18.15 1.24 -7.08
N ALA A 89 17.70 1.06 -8.33
CA ALA A 89 18.16 1.88 -9.43
C ALA A 89 17.81 3.34 -9.12
N LEU A 90 18.74 4.27 -9.43
CA LEU A 90 18.46 5.70 -9.36
C LEU A 90 17.16 5.97 -10.14
N GLY A 91 16.10 6.40 -9.46
CA GLY A 91 14.78 6.63 -10.04
C GLY A 91 13.67 5.68 -9.55
N ASP A 92 13.98 4.50 -9.02
CA ASP A 92 12.94 3.60 -8.49
C ASP A 92 12.21 4.19 -7.27
N GLU A 93 12.89 4.99 -6.47
CA GLU A 93 12.27 5.65 -5.32
C GLU A 93 11.23 6.71 -5.69
N SER A 94 11.29 7.26 -6.89
CA SER A 94 10.23 8.14 -7.39
C SER A 94 8.89 7.41 -7.53
N PHE A 95 8.94 6.11 -7.83
CA PHE A 95 7.76 5.24 -7.91
C PHE A 95 7.39 4.66 -6.55
N PHE A 96 8.35 4.03 -5.88
CA PHE A 96 8.08 3.14 -4.75
C PHE A 96 8.30 3.77 -3.38
N GLY A 97 8.75 5.02 -3.33
CA GLY A 97 9.14 5.69 -2.08
C GLY A 97 10.48 5.21 -1.52
N PRO A 98 10.90 5.70 -0.34
CA PRO A 98 12.16 5.33 0.28
C PRO A 98 12.27 3.82 0.52
N MET A 99 13.44 3.24 0.21
CA MET A 99 13.72 1.83 0.42
C MET A 99 15.24 1.57 0.55
N GLN A 100 15.58 0.46 1.19
CA GLN A 100 16.96 -0.04 1.28
C GLN A 100 17.26 -1.10 0.24
N ALA A 101 16.27 -1.99 -0.03
CA ALA A 101 16.44 -3.09 -0.97
C ALA A 101 15.09 -3.56 -1.51
N MET A 102 15.14 -4.21 -2.66
CA MET A 102 13.97 -4.80 -3.33
C MET A 102 14.34 -6.18 -3.87
N TYR A 103 13.43 -7.15 -3.68
CA TYR A 103 13.63 -8.54 -4.10
C TYR A 103 12.36 -9.13 -4.72
N ARG A 104 12.55 -10.15 -5.53
CA ARG A 104 11.60 -11.24 -5.70
C ARG A 104 11.88 -12.25 -4.61
N ALA A 105 10.85 -12.69 -3.92
CA ALA A 105 10.99 -13.52 -2.73
C ALA A 105 10.02 -14.70 -2.76
N LYS A 106 10.48 -15.85 -2.28
CA LYS A 106 9.70 -17.07 -2.23
C LYS A 106 10.05 -17.84 -0.95
N MET A 107 9.04 -18.26 -0.19
CA MET A 107 9.28 -19.22 0.90
C MET A 107 9.70 -20.57 0.31
N GLN A 108 10.76 -21.17 0.85
CA GLN A 108 11.21 -22.52 0.46
C GLN A 108 10.12 -23.55 0.71
N GLN A 109 9.36 -23.37 1.80
CA GLN A 109 8.18 -24.18 2.11
C GLN A 109 6.94 -23.27 2.10
N PRO A 110 6.16 -23.24 1.00
CA PRO A 110 4.96 -22.41 0.90
C PRO A 110 3.92 -22.77 1.95
N LEU A 111 3.33 -21.75 2.60
CA LEU A 111 2.32 -21.94 3.63
C LEU A 111 0.96 -22.28 3.00
N LYS A 112 0.41 -23.43 3.40
CA LYS A 112 -0.91 -23.88 2.91
C LYS A 112 -2.00 -22.83 3.19
N GLY A 113 -2.81 -22.51 2.20
CA GLY A 113 -3.92 -21.56 2.31
C GLY A 113 -3.52 -20.09 2.25
N ALA A 114 -2.22 -19.76 2.24
CA ALA A 114 -1.75 -18.42 1.98
C ALA A 114 -1.85 -18.08 0.48
N GLN A 115 -1.95 -16.78 0.17
CA GLN A 115 -1.69 -16.34 -1.19
C GLN A 115 -0.19 -16.46 -1.49
N TRP A 116 0.15 -16.86 -2.71
CA TRP A 116 1.53 -17.07 -3.14
C TRP A 116 2.26 -18.06 -2.22
N THR A 117 3.37 -17.66 -1.63
CA THR A 117 4.15 -18.51 -0.73
C THR A 117 3.96 -18.20 0.76
N GLY A 118 3.26 -17.11 1.11
CA GLY A 118 2.88 -16.80 2.49
C GLY A 118 3.90 -16.02 3.31
N ILE A 119 4.78 -15.24 2.66
CA ILE A 119 5.84 -14.43 3.33
C ILE A 119 5.26 -13.51 4.43
N THR A 120 4.14 -12.82 4.16
CA THR A 120 3.50 -11.94 5.15
C THR A 120 3.15 -12.68 6.45
N THR A 121 2.56 -13.87 6.32
CA THR A 121 2.24 -14.72 7.46
C THR A 121 3.50 -15.23 8.16
N ALA A 122 4.51 -15.65 7.38
CA ALA A 122 5.77 -16.16 7.93
C ALA A 122 6.52 -15.10 8.75
N LEU A 123 6.60 -13.86 8.25
CA LEU A 123 7.20 -12.74 8.99
C LEU A 123 6.48 -12.52 10.33
N ALA A 124 5.15 -12.42 10.31
CA ALA A 124 4.37 -12.19 11.52
C ALA A 124 4.48 -13.35 12.53
N ALA A 125 4.39 -14.60 12.05
CA ALA A 125 4.56 -15.79 12.89
C ALA A 125 5.94 -15.82 13.55
N ARG A 126 6.98 -15.54 12.77
CA ARG A 126 8.35 -15.55 13.28
C ARG A 126 8.61 -14.49 14.35
N LEU A 127 8.01 -13.30 14.21
CA LEU A 127 8.10 -12.26 15.24
C LEU A 127 7.43 -12.70 16.56
N LEU A 128 6.29 -13.40 16.49
CA LEU A 128 5.61 -13.97 17.66
C LEU A 128 6.43 -15.12 18.28
N ASP A 129 6.91 -16.07 17.47
CA ASP A 129 7.70 -17.22 17.92
C ASP A 129 8.95 -16.79 18.70
N LEU A 130 9.58 -15.72 18.27
CA LEU A 130 10.79 -15.17 18.89
C LEU A 130 10.48 -14.19 20.05
N ASN A 131 9.21 -14.02 20.42
CA ASN A 131 8.77 -13.07 21.44
C ASN A 131 9.27 -11.63 21.17
N LEU A 132 9.41 -11.22 19.91
CA LEU A 132 9.80 -9.87 19.51
C LEU A 132 8.60 -8.92 19.56
N ILE A 133 7.41 -9.47 19.44
CA ILE A 133 6.12 -8.77 19.56
C ILE A 133 5.17 -9.53 20.51
N ASP A 134 4.21 -8.81 21.08
CA ASP A 134 3.17 -9.39 21.93
C ASP A 134 1.94 -9.81 21.12
N ALA A 135 1.68 -9.13 20.00
CA ALA A 135 0.53 -9.42 19.15
C ALA A 135 0.69 -8.88 17.73
N VAL A 136 -0.09 -9.49 16.82
CA VAL A 136 -0.29 -9.03 15.45
C VAL A 136 -1.72 -8.51 15.31
N ILE A 137 -1.88 -7.27 14.83
CA ILE A 137 -3.17 -6.74 14.41
C ILE A 137 -3.29 -6.95 12.90
N THR A 138 -4.29 -7.72 12.50
CA THR A 138 -4.55 -8.10 11.12
C THR A 138 -6.05 -8.38 10.89
N MET A 139 -6.41 -9.08 9.84
CA MET A 139 -7.79 -9.45 9.55
C MET A 139 -7.93 -10.95 9.30
N LYS A 140 -9.09 -11.50 9.67
CA LYS A 140 -9.53 -12.85 9.32
C LYS A 140 -10.86 -12.78 8.57
N ALA A 141 -11.34 -13.92 8.07
CA ALA A 141 -12.69 -14.01 7.51
C ALA A 141 -13.74 -13.83 8.61
N ASP A 142 -14.85 -13.18 8.26
CA ASP A 142 -16.06 -13.23 9.07
C ASP A 142 -16.58 -14.67 9.14
N PRO A 143 -17.09 -15.14 10.27
CA PRO A 143 -17.60 -16.52 10.39
C PRO A 143 -18.70 -16.88 9.39
N ASN A 144 -19.51 -15.91 8.97
CA ASN A 144 -20.64 -16.09 8.07
C ASN A 144 -20.33 -15.71 6.62
N ASP A 145 -19.20 -15.04 6.38
CA ASP A 145 -18.82 -14.56 5.05
C ASP A 145 -17.29 -14.57 4.89
N ARG A 146 -16.79 -15.57 4.17
CA ARG A 146 -15.35 -15.75 3.96
C ARG A 146 -14.65 -14.59 3.27
N TRP A 147 -15.40 -13.77 2.51
CA TRP A 147 -14.85 -12.64 1.76
C TRP A 147 -14.82 -11.37 2.57
N LYS A 148 -15.63 -11.29 3.61
CA LYS A 148 -15.71 -10.14 4.50
C LYS A 148 -14.54 -10.13 5.49
N PRO A 149 -13.72 -9.05 5.52
CA PRO A 149 -12.64 -8.92 6.48
C PRO A 149 -13.17 -8.53 7.85
N THR A 150 -12.73 -9.26 8.88
CA THR A 150 -12.95 -8.91 10.29
C THR A 150 -11.61 -8.70 10.97
N PRO A 151 -11.37 -7.56 11.61
CA PRO A 151 -10.09 -7.29 12.26
C PRO A 151 -9.92 -8.16 13.52
N VAL A 152 -8.67 -8.56 13.78
CA VAL A 152 -8.33 -9.48 14.88
C VAL A 152 -6.98 -9.12 15.49
N ILE A 153 -6.87 -9.34 16.83
CA ILE A 153 -5.61 -9.37 17.56
C ILE A 153 -5.20 -10.83 17.67
N VAL A 154 -4.04 -11.19 17.16
CA VAL A 154 -3.46 -12.53 17.18
C VAL A 154 -2.27 -12.52 18.11
N THR A 155 -2.24 -13.45 19.08
CA THR A 155 -1.17 -13.56 20.08
C THR A 155 -0.37 -14.87 19.97
N ALA A 156 -0.86 -15.83 19.18
CA ALA A 156 -0.18 -17.11 18.94
C ALA A 156 0.06 -17.31 17.43
N PRO A 157 1.24 -17.84 17.02
CA PRO A 157 1.61 -18.01 15.62
C PRO A 157 0.66 -18.88 14.80
N ASP A 158 0.10 -19.92 15.39
CA ASP A 158 -0.83 -20.86 14.75
C ASP A 158 -2.17 -20.20 14.38
N GLU A 159 -2.63 -19.22 15.17
CA GLU A 159 -3.84 -18.45 14.89
C GLU A 159 -3.75 -17.65 13.57
N LEU A 160 -2.52 -17.31 13.10
CA LEU A 160 -2.32 -16.63 11.82
C LEU A 160 -2.78 -17.46 10.62
N ALA A 161 -2.97 -18.76 10.78
CA ALA A 161 -3.52 -19.61 9.73
C ALA A 161 -4.92 -19.15 9.28
N GLN A 162 -5.74 -18.62 10.20
CA GLN A 162 -7.08 -18.11 9.92
C GLN A 162 -7.06 -16.76 9.17
N CYS A 163 -5.91 -16.08 9.18
CA CYS A 163 -5.74 -14.76 8.57
C CYS A 163 -5.26 -14.85 7.11
N ARG A 164 -4.95 -16.05 6.61
CA ARG A 164 -4.46 -16.29 5.23
C ARG A 164 -5.56 -16.10 4.20
N GLY A 165 -5.15 -15.78 2.98
CA GLY A 165 -6.04 -15.62 1.81
C GLY A 165 -6.53 -14.19 1.60
N MET A 166 -7.10 -13.97 0.41
CA MET A 166 -7.63 -12.67 0.02
C MET A 166 -9.03 -12.44 0.61
N ARG A 167 -9.27 -11.20 0.99
CA ARG A 167 -10.60 -10.69 1.38
C ARG A 167 -10.81 -9.35 0.71
N MET A 168 -12.06 -9.03 0.44
CA MET A 168 -12.45 -7.77 -0.19
C MET A 168 -13.45 -7.04 0.69
N GLY A 169 -13.06 -5.86 1.14
CA GLY A 169 -13.82 -5.03 2.06
C GLY A 169 -12.89 -4.19 2.93
N TYR A 170 -13.49 -3.37 3.77
CA TYR A 170 -12.77 -2.54 4.72
C TYR A 170 -12.80 -3.17 6.10
N ALA A 171 -11.62 -3.34 6.70
CA ALA A 171 -11.47 -3.82 8.07
C ALA A 171 -10.96 -2.67 8.94
N PRO A 172 -11.66 -2.29 10.02
CA PRO A 172 -11.24 -1.22 10.93
C PRO A 172 -10.10 -1.67 11.84
N LEU A 173 -8.92 -1.98 11.27
CA LEU A 173 -7.78 -2.55 12.01
C LEU A 173 -7.34 -1.68 13.19
N LEU A 174 -7.32 -0.35 12.99
CA LEU A 174 -6.79 0.58 13.98
C LEU A 174 -7.70 0.73 15.21
N ALA A 175 -8.96 0.29 15.12
CA ALA A 175 -9.83 0.19 16.28
C ALA A 175 -9.34 -0.84 17.32
N LEU A 176 -8.41 -1.73 16.93
CA LEU A 176 -7.87 -2.76 17.83
C LEU A 176 -6.63 -2.31 18.61
N ILE A 177 -6.03 -1.16 18.30
CA ILE A 177 -4.81 -0.71 18.98
C ILE A 177 -5.10 -0.44 20.46
N GLU A 178 -6.12 0.37 20.78
CA GLU A 178 -6.49 0.66 22.18
C GLU A 178 -6.86 -0.61 22.97
N PRO A 179 -7.69 -1.52 22.45
CA PRO A 179 -7.94 -2.82 23.11
C PRO A 179 -6.70 -3.67 23.32
N ALA A 180 -5.74 -3.67 22.39
CA ALA A 180 -4.47 -4.38 22.54
C ALA A 180 -3.64 -3.79 23.69
N LEU A 181 -3.47 -2.46 23.70
CA LEU A 181 -2.73 -1.75 24.75
C LEU A 181 -3.39 -1.93 26.12
N ALA A 182 -4.72 -1.89 26.19
CA ALA A 182 -5.46 -2.14 27.45
C ALA A 182 -5.28 -3.57 28.00
N ARG A 183 -4.96 -4.54 27.13
CA ARG A 183 -4.58 -5.91 27.49
C ARG A 183 -3.12 -6.05 27.89
N GLY A 184 -2.34 -4.96 27.89
CA GLY A 184 -0.91 -4.99 28.17
C GLY A 184 -0.02 -5.41 26.99
N LEU A 185 -0.59 -5.56 25.78
CA LEU A 185 0.14 -5.93 24.57
C LEU A 185 0.76 -4.66 23.98
N LYS A 186 2.02 -4.39 24.30
CA LYS A 186 2.70 -3.13 24.01
C LYS A 186 3.63 -3.17 22.80
N ARG A 187 4.04 -4.37 22.37
CA ARG A 187 4.91 -4.60 21.21
C ARG A 187 4.05 -5.20 20.10
N LEU A 188 3.71 -4.41 19.11
CA LEU A 188 2.73 -4.79 18.10
C LEU A 188 3.35 -4.94 16.70
N ALA A 189 2.86 -5.89 15.92
CA ALA A 189 2.96 -5.84 14.47
C ALA A 189 1.59 -5.55 13.86
N VAL A 190 1.56 -4.75 12.79
CA VAL A 190 0.33 -4.47 12.05
C VAL A 190 0.52 -4.89 10.60
N ILE A 191 -0.39 -5.72 10.08
CA ILE A 191 -0.46 -6.08 8.66
C ILE A 191 -1.59 -5.26 8.05
N GLY A 192 -1.26 -4.31 7.17
CA GLY A 192 -2.25 -3.37 6.64
C GLY A 192 -2.01 -2.91 5.21
N ILE A 193 -3.05 -2.34 4.62
CA ILE A 193 -3.02 -1.67 3.31
C ILE A 193 -2.62 -0.19 3.48
N PRO A 194 -2.23 0.53 2.41
CA PRO A 194 -1.68 1.88 2.49
C PRO A 194 -2.48 2.88 3.33
N CYS A 195 -3.80 2.96 3.16
CA CYS A 195 -4.62 3.91 3.90
C CYS A 195 -4.68 3.63 5.41
N GLN A 196 -4.61 2.35 5.81
CA GLN A 196 -4.55 1.95 7.21
C GLN A 196 -3.16 2.26 7.80
N VAL A 197 -2.10 1.94 7.06
CA VAL A 197 -0.73 2.22 7.48
C VAL A 197 -0.46 3.71 7.57
N TYR A 198 -0.98 4.50 6.62
CA TYR A 198 -0.91 5.96 6.70
C TYR A 198 -1.50 6.49 8.01
N ALA A 199 -2.74 6.10 8.33
CA ALA A 199 -3.42 6.55 9.54
C ALA A 199 -2.72 6.08 10.82
N LEU A 200 -2.19 4.85 10.82
CA LEU A 200 -1.37 4.32 11.91
C LEU A 200 -0.14 5.18 12.18
N ARG A 201 0.61 5.52 11.13
CA ARG A 201 1.84 6.32 11.23
C ARG A 201 1.55 7.77 11.58
N ALA A 202 0.47 8.35 11.06
CA ALA A 202 0.08 9.72 11.36
C ALA A 202 -0.24 9.97 12.86
N LEU A 203 -0.66 8.91 13.58
CA LEU A 203 -0.94 8.95 15.02
C LEU A 203 0.09 8.16 15.85
N HIS A 204 1.27 7.89 15.31
CA HIS A 204 2.27 7.05 16.00
C HIS A 204 2.62 7.57 17.39
N ALA A 205 2.94 8.86 17.51
CA ALA A 205 3.24 9.49 18.79
C ALA A 205 2.09 9.41 19.83
N ASP A 206 0.85 9.40 19.35
CA ASP A 206 -0.31 9.23 20.24
C ASP A 206 -0.40 7.80 20.80
N TRP A 207 -0.03 6.81 19.99
CA TRP A 207 0.00 5.42 20.44
C TRP A 207 1.14 5.16 21.44
N GLU A 208 2.32 5.78 21.21
CA GLU A 208 3.43 5.73 22.16
C GLU A 208 3.05 6.34 23.51
N GLN A 209 2.36 7.50 23.52
CA GLN A 209 1.83 8.10 24.72
C GLN A 209 0.81 7.22 25.46
N GLN A 210 0.11 6.34 24.74
CA GLN A 210 -0.81 5.34 25.33
C GLN A 210 -0.10 4.05 25.75
N GLY A 211 1.22 3.97 25.60
CA GLY A 211 2.03 2.85 26.09
C GLY A 211 2.46 1.86 25.00
N LEU A 212 2.33 2.20 23.71
CA LEU A 212 2.92 1.41 22.62
C LEU A 212 4.45 1.49 22.75
N ALA A 213 5.10 0.35 23.02
CA ALA A 213 6.54 0.28 23.21
C ALA A 213 7.31 0.03 21.90
N SER A 214 6.75 -0.76 21.00
CA SER A 214 7.33 -0.95 19.66
C SER A 214 6.25 -1.29 18.62
N LEU A 215 6.54 -0.93 17.38
CA LEU A 215 5.65 -1.17 16.24
C LEU A 215 6.47 -1.65 15.05
N TYR A 216 6.04 -2.80 14.50
CA TYR A 216 6.46 -3.31 13.20
C TYR A 216 5.30 -3.23 12.22
N VAL A 217 5.55 -2.82 10.98
CA VAL A 217 4.51 -2.67 9.97
C VAL A 217 4.85 -3.48 8.72
N ILE A 218 4.05 -4.51 8.47
CA ILE A 218 4.10 -5.32 7.25
C ILE A 218 3.03 -4.78 6.32
N GLY A 219 3.45 -4.08 5.28
CA GLY A 219 2.55 -3.49 4.30
C GLY A 219 2.22 -4.46 3.18
N THR A 220 0.97 -4.43 2.72
CA THR A 220 0.57 -5.07 1.47
C THR A 220 0.25 -4.01 0.43
N PRO A 221 0.71 -4.13 -0.84
CA PRO A 221 0.31 -3.23 -1.91
C PRO A 221 -1.20 -3.25 -2.09
N CYS A 222 -1.78 -2.11 -2.44
CA CYS A 222 -3.22 -2.00 -2.69
C CYS A 222 -3.47 -1.15 -3.92
N SER A 223 -4.05 -1.76 -4.92
CA SER A 223 -4.49 -1.07 -6.14
C SER A 223 -5.80 -0.32 -5.90
N ASP A 224 -6.79 -1.10 -5.49
CA ASP A 224 -8.15 -0.64 -5.20
C ASP A 224 -8.79 -1.63 -4.22
N ASN A 225 -9.78 -1.15 -3.48
CA ASN A 225 -10.64 -1.96 -2.63
C ASN A 225 -12.10 -1.58 -2.87
N THR A 226 -13.02 -2.44 -2.47
CA THR A 226 -14.45 -2.21 -2.61
C THR A 226 -15.18 -2.71 -1.36
N HIS A 227 -16.46 -2.43 -1.24
CA HIS A 227 -17.29 -3.01 -0.19
C HIS A 227 -17.54 -4.49 -0.45
N THR A 228 -17.66 -5.30 0.59
CA THR A 228 -17.87 -6.75 0.47
C THR A 228 -19.10 -7.08 -0.35
N GLU A 229 -20.18 -6.32 -0.21
CA GLU A 229 -21.42 -6.49 -0.98
C GLU A 229 -21.20 -6.28 -2.48
N ARG A 230 -20.39 -5.29 -2.86
CA ARG A 230 -20.00 -5.07 -4.26
C ARG A 230 -19.12 -6.20 -4.78
N PHE A 231 -18.27 -6.74 -3.91
CA PHE A 231 -17.45 -7.89 -4.29
C PHE A 231 -18.28 -9.15 -4.52
N HIS A 232 -19.34 -9.39 -3.74
CA HIS A 232 -20.29 -10.46 -4.01
C HIS A 232 -20.99 -10.29 -5.36
N GLN A 233 -21.37 -9.07 -5.73
CA GLN A 233 -21.90 -8.79 -7.07
C GLN A 233 -20.91 -9.15 -8.18
N PHE A 234 -19.62 -8.85 -7.97
CA PHE A 234 -18.57 -9.25 -8.91
C PHE A 234 -18.41 -10.77 -8.99
N LEU A 235 -18.43 -11.49 -7.89
CA LEU A 235 -18.36 -12.97 -7.88
C LEU A 235 -19.55 -13.59 -8.64
N ALA A 236 -20.75 -13.05 -8.47
CA ALA A 236 -21.94 -13.50 -9.18
C ALA A 236 -21.86 -13.28 -10.71
N LEU A 237 -21.05 -12.32 -11.17
CA LEU A 237 -20.76 -12.14 -12.59
C LEU A 237 -19.73 -13.15 -13.12
N LEU A 238 -18.93 -13.75 -12.25
CA LEU A 238 -17.88 -14.70 -12.64
C LEU A 238 -18.42 -16.14 -12.75
N ASP A 239 -19.34 -16.52 -11.87
CA ASP A 239 -19.88 -17.87 -11.84
C ASP A 239 -21.34 -17.85 -11.35
N PRO A 240 -22.24 -18.69 -11.93
CA PRO A 240 -23.64 -18.81 -11.48
C PRO A 240 -23.77 -19.35 -10.04
N HIS A 241 -22.73 -20.01 -9.53
CA HIS A 241 -22.66 -20.55 -8.16
C HIS A 241 -21.49 -19.92 -7.38
N PRO A 242 -21.54 -18.58 -7.10
CA PRO A 242 -20.45 -17.85 -6.48
C PRO A 242 -20.11 -18.32 -5.06
N GLU A 243 -21.04 -18.95 -4.37
CA GLU A 243 -20.88 -19.55 -3.04
C GLU A 243 -19.87 -20.70 -3.03
N THR A 244 -19.66 -21.35 -4.17
CA THR A 244 -18.69 -22.44 -4.33
C THR A 244 -17.26 -21.95 -4.52
N ILE A 245 -17.07 -20.66 -4.84
CA ILE A 245 -15.73 -20.05 -4.97
C ILE A 245 -15.14 -19.87 -3.57
N HIS A 246 -14.09 -20.62 -3.28
CA HIS A 246 -13.40 -20.51 -1.99
C HIS A 246 -12.03 -19.83 -2.06
N TYR A 247 -11.51 -19.56 -3.26
CA TYR A 247 -10.24 -18.88 -3.50
C TYR A 247 -10.34 -18.05 -4.76
N LEU A 248 -9.81 -16.82 -4.70
CA LEU A 248 -9.65 -15.92 -5.82
C LEU A 248 -8.29 -15.23 -5.69
N GLU A 249 -7.55 -15.16 -6.78
CA GLU A 249 -6.26 -14.50 -6.85
C GLU A 249 -6.08 -13.77 -8.18
N PHE A 250 -5.64 -12.51 -8.11
CA PHE A 250 -5.17 -11.75 -9.26
C PHE A 250 -3.70 -12.10 -9.50
N ARG A 251 -3.43 -12.82 -10.60
CA ARG A 251 -2.10 -13.32 -10.92
C ARG A 251 -1.28 -12.31 -11.74
N ALA A 252 0.02 -12.45 -11.66
CA ALA A 252 0.99 -11.64 -12.40
C ALA A 252 0.96 -11.81 -13.91
N ASP A 253 0.45 -12.94 -14.36
CA ASP A 253 0.34 -13.28 -15.77
C ASP A 253 -0.96 -12.75 -16.42
N TYR A 254 -1.57 -11.74 -15.81
CA TYR A 254 -2.83 -11.14 -16.26
C TYR A 254 -4.02 -12.10 -16.26
N HIS A 255 -4.04 -13.07 -15.35
CA HIS A 255 -5.19 -13.93 -15.11
C HIS A 255 -5.76 -13.75 -13.72
N VAL A 256 -7.02 -14.08 -13.56
CA VAL A 256 -7.65 -14.32 -12.26
C VAL A 256 -7.83 -15.82 -12.09
N GLU A 257 -7.30 -16.36 -11.01
CA GLU A 257 -7.46 -17.76 -10.64
C GLU A 257 -8.64 -17.90 -9.66
N LEU A 258 -9.58 -18.74 -10.01
CA LEU A 258 -10.66 -19.19 -9.14
C LEU A 258 -10.44 -20.64 -8.76
N ARG A 259 -10.71 -21.00 -7.49
CA ARG A 259 -10.80 -22.38 -7.03
C ARG A 259 -12.14 -22.58 -6.35
N PHE A 260 -12.75 -23.70 -6.68
CA PHE A 260 -14.10 -24.07 -6.24
C PHE A 260 -14.05 -25.17 -5.19
N SER A 261 -15.08 -25.25 -4.37
CA SER A 261 -15.20 -26.27 -3.29
C SER A 261 -15.23 -27.71 -3.82
N ASP A 262 -15.60 -27.92 -5.07
CA ASP A 262 -15.58 -29.20 -5.77
C ASP A 262 -14.20 -29.58 -6.34
N GLY A 263 -13.18 -28.77 -6.11
CA GLY A 263 -11.80 -28.99 -6.59
C GLY A 263 -11.51 -28.40 -7.97
N ARG A 264 -12.50 -27.92 -8.71
CA ARG A 264 -12.29 -27.25 -10.01
C ARG A 264 -11.41 -26.02 -9.83
N LYS A 265 -10.60 -25.72 -10.88
CA LYS A 265 -9.84 -24.48 -11.02
C LYS A 265 -10.22 -23.81 -12.35
N ARG A 266 -10.36 -22.49 -12.35
CA ARG A 266 -10.61 -21.70 -13.55
C ARG A 266 -9.66 -20.52 -13.62
N LEU A 267 -9.02 -20.34 -14.77
CA LEU A 267 -8.22 -19.17 -15.09
C LEU A 267 -8.98 -18.29 -16.06
N ILE A 268 -9.17 -17.03 -15.69
CA ILE A 268 -9.88 -16.05 -16.52
C ILE A 268 -8.86 -14.96 -16.87
N PRO A 269 -8.58 -14.69 -18.16
CA PRO A 269 -7.77 -13.54 -18.54
C PRO A 269 -8.38 -12.26 -17.98
N PHE A 270 -7.56 -11.37 -17.39
CA PHE A 270 -8.05 -10.16 -16.72
C PHE A 270 -8.96 -9.31 -17.63
N LEU A 271 -8.60 -9.17 -18.90
CA LEU A 271 -9.39 -8.41 -19.87
C LEU A 271 -10.71 -9.08 -20.30
N GLN A 272 -10.92 -10.36 -19.96
CA GLN A 272 -12.18 -11.07 -20.16
C GLN A 272 -13.11 -11.01 -18.95
N LEU A 273 -12.66 -10.42 -17.85
CA LEU A 273 -13.54 -10.15 -16.71
C LEU A 273 -14.68 -9.21 -17.13
N PRO A 274 -15.90 -9.40 -16.60
CA PRO A 274 -17.05 -8.57 -16.93
C PRO A 274 -17.01 -7.20 -16.25
N LEU A 275 -15.85 -6.55 -16.30
CA LEU A 275 -15.61 -5.26 -15.61
C LEU A 275 -16.48 -4.14 -16.17
N SER A 276 -16.90 -4.25 -17.44
CA SER A 276 -17.76 -3.25 -18.07
C SER A 276 -19.20 -3.25 -17.55
N THR A 277 -19.62 -4.32 -16.88
CA THR A 277 -20.96 -4.43 -16.27
C THR A 277 -20.98 -3.95 -14.81
N LEU A 278 -19.82 -3.72 -14.21
CA LEU A 278 -19.73 -3.19 -12.86
C LEU A 278 -20.21 -1.74 -12.81
N PRO A 279 -20.89 -1.33 -11.73
CA PRO A 279 -21.34 0.05 -11.58
C PRO A 279 -20.14 1.02 -11.50
N PRO A 280 -20.31 2.29 -11.90
CA PRO A 280 -19.22 3.28 -11.87
C PRO A 280 -18.63 3.52 -10.47
N ASP A 281 -19.41 3.29 -9.43
CA ASP A 281 -19.05 3.42 -8.01
C ASP A 281 -18.57 2.10 -7.38
N PHE A 282 -18.25 1.09 -8.19
CA PHE A 282 -17.72 -0.19 -7.69
C PHE A 282 -16.47 0.01 -6.84
N PHE A 283 -15.54 0.83 -7.31
CA PHE A 283 -14.46 1.36 -6.49
C PHE A 283 -14.83 2.75 -5.98
N PRO A 284 -14.75 3.00 -4.68
CA PRO A 284 -15.08 4.32 -4.13
C PRO A 284 -14.08 5.38 -4.60
N THR A 285 -14.50 6.64 -4.55
CA THR A 285 -13.67 7.78 -4.94
C THR A 285 -12.35 7.84 -4.17
N THR A 286 -12.32 7.39 -2.92
CA THR A 286 -11.10 7.26 -2.12
C THR A 286 -10.06 6.37 -2.78
N CYS A 287 -10.45 5.20 -3.27
CA CYS A 287 -9.52 4.31 -3.96
C CYS A 287 -9.04 4.92 -5.28
N LYS A 288 -9.94 5.55 -6.05
CA LYS A 288 -9.61 6.22 -7.31
C LYS A 288 -8.71 7.46 -7.11
N SER A 289 -8.70 8.06 -5.93
CA SER A 289 -7.84 9.20 -5.56
C SER A 289 -6.69 8.83 -4.62
N CYS A 290 -6.37 7.55 -4.49
CA CYS A 290 -5.26 7.06 -3.67
C CYS A 290 -3.94 7.18 -4.43
N VAL A 291 -2.93 7.74 -3.78
CA VAL A 291 -1.60 7.97 -4.39
C VAL A 291 -0.56 6.93 -3.94
N ASP A 292 -0.91 6.05 -3.01
CA ASP A 292 0.01 5.04 -2.49
C ASP A 292 -0.42 3.62 -2.87
N TYR A 293 0.22 3.09 -3.90
CA TYR A 293 0.05 1.71 -4.31
C TYR A 293 0.95 0.75 -3.53
N SER A 294 2.19 1.16 -3.28
CA SER A 294 3.26 0.27 -2.80
C SER A 294 3.37 0.20 -1.27
N ASN A 295 2.48 0.89 -0.53
CA ASN A 295 2.51 0.97 0.94
C ASN A 295 3.82 1.57 1.46
N VAL A 296 4.08 2.80 1.04
CA VAL A 296 5.38 3.46 1.24
C VAL A 296 5.76 3.67 2.72
N LEU A 297 4.80 3.69 3.64
CA LEU A 297 5.03 3.92 5.07
C LEU A 297 5.15 2.64 5.90
N ALA A 298 5.18 1.46 5.27
CA ALA A 298 5.50 0.21 5.93
C ALA A 298 6.99 0.10 6.27
N ASP A 299 7.38 -0.81 7.15
CA ASP A 299 8.79 -1.16 7.36
C ASP A 299 9.27 -2.15 6.30
N ILE A 300 8.39 -3.07 5.92
CA ILE A 300 8.58 -4.03 4.82
C ILE A 300 7.27 -4.14 4.03
N THR A 301 7.34 -4.12 2.71
CA THR A 301 6.19 -4.34 1.85
C THR A 301 6.30 -5.73 1.21
N VAL A 302 5.24 -6.52 1.33
CA VAL A 302 5.15 -7.87 0.74
C VAL A 302 3.90 -7.96 -0.10
N GLY A 303 4.03 -8.30 -1.37
CA GLY A 303 2.86 -8.42 -2.21
C GLY A 303 3.15 -8.83 -3.64
N TYR A 304 2.15 -8.60 -4.44
CA TYR A 304 2.13 -8.89 -5.84
C TYR A 304 2.60 -7.68 -6.65
N MET A 305 3.62 -7.89 -7.48
CA MET A 305 4.09 -6.86 -8.39
C MET A 305 4.68 -7.45 -9.67
N GLY A 306 3.94 -8.39 -10.28
CA GLY A 306 4.31 -8.91 -11.59
C GLY A 306 5.29 -10.10 -11.58
N GLY A 307 5.38 -10.87 -10.49
CA GLY A 307 6.11 -12.14 -10.43
C GLY A 307 5.24 -13.35 -10.77
N SER A 308 5.80 -14.47 -11.19
CA SER A 308 5.10 -15.73 -11.42
C SER A 308 5.45 -16.73 -10.32
N GLY A 309 4.54 -16.85 -9.31
CA GLY A 309 4.72 -17.79 -8.19
C GLY A 309 5.67 -17.32 -7.09
N ASP A 310 6.19 -16.11 -7.17
CA ASP A 310 6.98 -15.42 -6.17
C ASP A 310 6.32 -14.08 -5.77
N GLN A 311 6.74 -13.56 -4.64
CA GLN A 311 6.24 -12.30 -4.11
C GLN A 311 7.26 -11.19 -4.32
N TRP A 312 6.79 -9.97 -4.42
CA TRP A 312 7.62 -8.80 -4.34
C TRP A 312 7.83 -8.42 -2.88
N LEU A 313 9.08 -8.09 -2.55
CA LEU A 313 9.46 -7.71 -1.21
C LEU A 313 10.30 -6.44 -1.26
N ILE A 314 9.83 -5.38 -0.60
CA ILE A 314 10.55 -4.13 -0.46
C ILE A 314 10.93 -3.95 1.00
N VAL A 315 12.22 -3.93 1.29
CA VAL A 315 12.78 -3.58 2.58
C VAL A 315 12.96 -2.07 2.62
N ARG A 316 12.26 -1.38 3.53
CA ARG A 316 12.23 0.08 3.50
C ARG A 316 13.16 0.74 4.51
N ASN A 317 13.34 0.13 5.67
CA ASN A 317 14.15 0.65 6.77
C ASN A 317 14.80 -0.47 7.59
N ALA A 318 15.50 -0.11 8.66
CA ALA A 318 16.19 -1.06 9.54
C ALA A 318 15.23 -2.09 10.18
N LYS A 319 14.00 -1.69 10.55
CA LYS A 319 12.99 -2.63 11.09
C LYS A 319 12.58 -3.66 10.03
N GLY A 320 12.39 -3.23 8.78
CA GLY A 320 12.12 -4.13 7.67
C GLY A 320 13.25 -5.11 7.39
N ARG A 321 14.51 -4.64 7.47
CA ARG A 321 15.69 -5.51 7.35
C ARG A 321 15.72 -6.52 8.49
N PHE A 322 15.57 -6.07 9.71
CA PHE A 322 15.53 -6.94 10.89
C PHE A 322 14.45 -8.03 10.76
N MET A 323 13.24 -7.69 10.31
CA MET A 323 12.18 -8.68 10.07
C MET A 323 12.58 -9.72 9.01
N LEU A 324 13.19 -9.28 7.91
CA LEU A 324 13.61 -10.19 6.84
C LEU A 324 14.71 -11.15 7.33
N ASP A 325 15.65 -10.66 8.13
CA ASP A 325 16.75 -11.46 8.67
C ASP A 325 16.25 -12.59 9.57
N GLN A 326 15.07 -12.46 10.20
CA GLN A 326 14.44 -13.53 10.97
C GLN A 326 13.95 -14.72 10.12
N LEU A 327 13.84 -14.55 8.81
CA LEU A 327 13.49 -15.62 7.86
C LEU A 327 14.72 -16.19 7.13
N GLN A 328 15.94 -15.86 7.54
CA GLN A 328 17.16 -16.41 6.94
C GLN A 328 17.13 -17.94 6.91
N GLY A 329 17.46 -18.54 5.77
CA GLY A 329 17.41 -20.00 5.57
C GLY A 329 16.01 -20.56 5.29
N GLN A 330 14.95 -19.74 5.28
CA GLN A 330 13.59 -20.16 4.98
C GLN A 330 13.01 -19.46 3.72
N ILE A 331 13.70 -18.45 3.21
CA ILE A 331 13.26 -17.60 2.10
C ILE A 331 14.36 -17.52 1.03
N ASP A 332 13.95 -17.70 -0.21
CA ASP A 332 14.82 -17.45 -1.37
C ASP A 332 14.59 -16.02 -1.84
N LEU A 333 15.67 -15.28 -2.01
CA LEU A 333 15.69 -13.90 -2.48
C LEU A 333 16.41 -13.83 -3.83
N THR A 334 15.78 -13.17 -4.81
CA THR A 334 16.37 -12.96 -6.14
C THR A 334 16.13 -11.51 -6.58
N ALA A 335 16.95 -11.02 -7.52
CA ALA A 335 16.77 -9.70 -8.09
C ALA A 335 15.40 -9.55 -8.78
N PRO A 336 14.76 -8.37 -8.70
CA PRO A 336 13.52 -8.10 -9.42
C PRO A 336 13.75 -8.21 -10.95
N ALA A 337 12.86 -8.93 -11.63
CA ALA A 337 12.85 -8.97 -13.08
C ALA A 337 12.02 -7.83 -13.67
N GLN A 338 12.34 -7.41 -14.88
CA GLN A 338 11.57 -6.43 -15.64
C GLN A 338 11.47 -6.85 -17.11
N ALA A 339 10.31 -6.68 -17.71
CA ALA A 339 10.10 -6.96 -19.12
C ALA A 339 8.88 -6.21 -19.67
N GLY A 340 8.84 -6.02 -20.98
CA GLY A 340 7.79 -5.28 -21.67
C GLY A 340 7.96 -3.77 -21.56
N LYS A 341 7.04 -3.02 -22.19
CA LYS A 341 7.03 -1.55 -22.18
C LYS A 341 5.75 -1.05 -21.50
N ARG A 342 5.87 -0.23 -20.48
CA ARG A 342 4.73 0.27 -19.74
C ARG A 342 4.04 1.49 -20.38
N SER A 343 4.79 2.32 -21.11
CA SER A 343 4.26 3.61 -21.59
C SER A 343 3.02 3.46 -22.46
N GLY A 344 2.95 2.45 -23.33
CA GLY A 344 1.77 2.17 -24.15
C GLY A 344 0.55 1.76 -23.32
N ALA A 345 0.74 0.92 -22.31
CA ALA A 345 -0.33 0.49 -21.41
C ALA A 345 -0.88 1.67 -20.58
N VAL A 346 -0.01 2.54 -20.07
CA VAL A 346 -0.40 3.71 -19.29
C VAL A 346 -1.14 4.74 -20.17
N LYS A 347 -0.66 5.00 -21.40
CA LYS A 347 -1.37 5.89 -22.36
C LYS A 347 -2.77 5.34 -22.69
N ALA A 348 -2.87 4.05 -23.01
CA ALA A 348 -4.16 3.42 -23.28
C ALA A 348 -5.11 3.49 -22.07
N PHE A 349 -4.59 3.31 -20.86
CA PHE A 349 -5.35 3.50 -19.62
C PHE A 349 -5.88 4.94 -19.49
N HIS A 350 -5.02 5.94 -19.68
CA HIS A 350 -5.40 7.35 -19.62
C HIS A 350 -6.50 7.71 -20.64
N GLU A 351 -6.33 7.31 -21.90
CA GLU A 351 -7.34 7.55 -22.93
C GLU A 351 -8.68 6.87 -22.61
N ASN A 352 -8.65 5.64 -22.11
CA ASN A 352 -9.85 4.93 -21.68
C ASN A 352 -10.51 5.60 -20.48
N LEU A 353 -9.73 6.10 -19.53
CA LEU A 353 -10.25 6.80 -18.35
C LEU A 353 -10.99 8.08 -18.74
N LEU A 354 -10.43 8.87 -19.65
CA LEU A 354 -11.08 10.08 -20.18
C LEU A 354 -12.38 9.77 -20.94
N LYS A 355 -12.37 8.72 -21.77
CA LYS A 355 -13.54 8.30 -22.55
C LYS A 355 -14.64 7.65 -21.68
N ALA A 356 -14.26 7.01 -20.60
CA ALA A 356 -15.19 6.29 -19.74
C ALA A 356 -16.00 7.20 -18.80
N ALA A 357 -15.71 8.50 -18.75
CA ALA A 357 -16.39 9.45 -17.88
C ALA A 357 -16.57 8.94 -16.43
N GLY A 358 -15.48 8.41 -15.83
CA GLY A 358 -15.46 7.85 -14.48
C GLY A 358 -15.86 6.37 -14.37
N GLY A 359 -16.13 5.69 -15.49
CA GLY A 359 -16.29 4.23 -15.52
C GLY A 359 -14.96 3.48 -15.52
N LEU A 360 -15.02 2.14 -15.41
CA LEU A 360 -13.80 1.33 -15.49
C LEU A 360 -13.16 1.43 -16.88
N PRO A 361 -11.82 1.44 -16.99
CA PRO A 361 -11.10 1.69 -18.25
C PRO A 361 -11.47 0.75 -19.40
N LEU A 362 -11.88 -0.50 -19.09
CA LEU A 362 -12.22 -1.52 -20.07
C LEU A 362 -13.68 -1.43 -20.57
N ARG A 363 -14.48 -0.51 -20.06
CA ARG A 363 -15.93 -0.46 -20.38
C ARG A 363 -16.23 -0.25 -21.85
N ARG A 364 -15.32 0.34 -22.62
CA ARG A 364 -15.51 0.62 -24.06
C ARG A 364 -14.74 -0.30 -25.00
N MET A 365 -14.01 -1.29 -24.47
CA MET A 365 -13.37 -2.27 -25.32
C MET A 365 -14.43 -3.21 -25.91
N PRO A 366 -14.53 -3.35 -27.26
CA PRO A 366 -15.47 -4.28 -27.87
C PRO A 366 -15.25 -5.71 -27.40
N ASP A 367 -16.32 -6.47 -27.20
CA ASP A 367 -16.26 -7.83 -26.66
C ASP A 367 -15.44 -8.79 -27.54
N TRP A 368 -15.52 -8.61 -28.87
CA TRP A 368 -14.73 -9.43 -29.80
C TRP A 368 -13.22 -9.20 -29.71
N LEU A 369 -12.79 -8.00 -29.28
CA LEU A 369 -11.37 -7.66 -29.14
C LEU A 369 -10.76 -8.15 -27.84
N ARG A 370 -11.55 -8.29 -26.77
CA ARG A 370 -11.10 -8.69 -25.44
C ARG A 370 -10.34 -10.02 -25.40
N PRO A 371 -10.80 -11.10 -26.04
CA PRO A 371 -10.09 -12.36 -26.07
C PRO A 371 -8.70 -12.23 -26.72
N ILE A 372 -8.60 -11.47 -27.82
CA ILE A 372 -7.35 -11.25 -28.56
C ILE A 372 -6.36 -10.48 -27.70
N VAL A 373 -6.77 -9.37 -27.11
CA VAL A 373 -5.93 -8.56 -26.23
C VAL A 373 -5.58 -9.33 -24.96
N GLY A 374 -6.55 -10.07 -24.37
CA GLY A 374 -6.31 -10.91 -23.19
C GLY A 374 -5.27 -12.01 -23.44
N TRP A 375 -5.27 -12.60 -24.63
CA TRP A 375 -4.25 -13.58 -25.04
C TRP A 375 -2.87 -12.94 -25.25
N LEU A 376 -2.84 -11.71 -25.77
CA LEU A 376 -1.60 -11.00 -26.11
C LEU A 376 -0.92 -10.37 -24.86
N MET A 377 -1.70 -9.85 -23.91
CA MET A 377 -1.20 -9.13 -22.74
C MET A 377 -0.12 -9.85 -21.93
N PRO A 378 -0.23 -11.16 -21.62
CA PRO A 378 0.83 -11.87 -20.91
C PRO A 378 2.16 -11.92 -21.64
N ARG A 379 2.16 -11.70 -22.96
CA ARG A 379 3.35 -11.80 -23.83
C ARG A 379 4.03 -10.46 -24.06
N ILE A 380 3.25 -9.39 -24.23
CA ILE A 380 3.77 -8.06 -24.61
C ILE A 380 3.58 -7.00 -23.54
N GLY A 381 2.67 -7.22 -22.58
CA GLY A 381 2.40 -6.28 -21.49
C GLY A 381 3.58 -6.09 -20.54
N PRO A 382 3.57 -5.03 -19.74
CA PRO A 382 4.60 -4.79 -18.75
C PRO A 382 4.59 -5.90 -17.69
N ARG A 383 5.78 -6.43 -17.34
CA ARG A 383 5.97 -7.50 -16.35
C ARG A 383 7.03 -7.13 -15.33
N GLY A 384 6.95 -7.72 -14.14
CA GLY A 384 7.87 -7.42 -13.04
C GLY A 384 7.84 -5.94 -12.65
N LEU A 385 8.97 -5.29 -12.54
CA LEU A 385 9.07 -3.88 -12.19
C LEU A 385 8.33 -2.95 -13.16
N GLU A 386 8.31 -3.26 -14.46
CA GLU A 386 7.56 -2.46 -15.43
C GLU A 386 6.05 -2.52 -15.18
N PHE A 387 5.52 -3.65 -14.73
CA PHE A 387 4.13 -3.77 -14.30
C PHE A 387 3.86 -2.88 -13.07
N ALA A 388 4.72 -2.97 -12.08
CA ALA A 388 4.59 -2.19 -10.84
C ALA A 388 4.66 -0.69 -11.09
N ARG A 389 5.64 -0.23 -11.89
CA ARG A 389 5.76 1.17 -12.30
C ARG A 389 4.54 1.64 -13.08
N ALA A 390 4.04 0.81 -14.02
CA ALA A 390 2.81 1.12 -14.76
C ALA A 390 1.61 1.30 -13.83
N ARG A 391 1.45 0.45 -12.81
CA ARG A 391 0.35 0.58 -11.84
C ARG A 391 0.42 1.89 -11.05
N ILE A 392 1.61 2.31 -10.65
CA ILE A 392 1.81 3.56 -9.92
C ILE A 392 1.53 4.77 -10.81
N GLU A 393 2.01 4.77 -12.06
CA GLU A 393 1.71 5.83 -13.03
C GLU A 393 0.22 5.90 -13.35
N MET A 394 -0.44 4.75 -13.53
CA MET A 394 -1.89 4.68 -13.72
C MET A 394 -2.65 5.25 -12.51
N LYS A 395 -2.23 4.94 -11.28
CA LYS A 395 -2.83 5.51 -10.07
C LYS A 395 -2.61 7.03 -9.97
N ALA A 396 -1.44 7.52 -10.33
CA ALA A 396 -1.17 8.95 -10.39
C ALA A 396 -2.13 9.67 -11.36
N ILE A 397 -2.28 9.14 -12.56
CA ILE A 397 -3.19 9.67 -13.58
C ILE A 397 -4.65 9.58 -13.13
N GLU A 398 -5.08 8.42 -12.61
CA GLU A 398 -6.45 8.21 -12.12
C GLU A 398 -6.80 9.19 -11.00
N THR A 399 -5.89 9.42 -10.07
CA THR A 399 -6.06 10.38 -8.98
C THR A 399 -6.32 11.79 -9.52
N ILE A 400 -5.46 12.28 -10.43
CA ILE A 400 -5.59 13.62 -10.99
C ILE A 400 -6.89 13.76 -11.78
N VAL A 401 -7.18 12.81 -12.67
CA VAL A 401 -8.39 12.86 -13.52
C VAL A 401 -9.65 12.77 -12.64
N THR A 402 -9.69 11.88 -11.66
CA THR A 402 -10.84 11.72 -10.74
C THR A 402 -11.07 13.01 -9.93
N LEU A 403 -10.01 13.59 -9.37
CA LEU A 403 -10.14 14.82 -8.60
C LEU A 403 -10.57 16.00 -9.47
N ARG A 404 -10.03 16.16 -10.68
CA ARG A 404 -10.47 17.19 -11.62
C ARG A 404 -11.96 17.08 -11.95
N GLN A 405 -12.46 15.88 -12.16
CA GLN A 405 -13.85 15.63 -12.53
C GLN A 405 -14.83 15.73 -11.36
N GLN A 406 -14.47 15.20 -10.20
CA GLN A 406 -15.40 15.00 -9.08
C GLN A 406 -15.17 15.96 -7.91
N HIS A 407 -13.93 16.36 -7.65
CA HIS A 407 -13.54 17.15 -6.48
C HIS A 407 -12.45 18.20 -6.81
N PRO A 408 -12.65 19.10 -7.77
CA PRO A 408 -11.60 20.02 -8.26
C PRO A 408 -11.01 20.90 -7.15
N ALA A 409 -11.83 21.31 -6.17
CA ALA A 409 -11.36 22.11 -5.04
C ALA A 409 -10.35 21.39 -4.14
N ARG A 410 -10.27 20.07 -4.22
CA ARG A 410 -9.38 19.24 -3.37
C ARG A 410 -8.05 18.90 -4.03
N ILE A 411 -7.91 19.08 -5.34
CA ILE A 411 -6.73 18.65 -6.09
C ILE A 411 -5.45 19.27 -5.53
N LYS A 412 -5.50 20.57 -5.18
CA LYS A 412 -4.38 21.31 -4.60
C LYS A 412 -3.84 20.69 -3.30
N SER A 413 -4.71 20.17 -2.46
CA SER A 413 -4.34 19.59 -1.16
C SER A 413 -4.07 18.09 -1.22
N MET A 414 -4.60 17.39 -2.22
CA MET A 414 -4.57 15.92 -2.29
C MET A 414 -3.52 15.36 -3.24
N VAL A 415 -3.01 16.13 -4.20
CA VAL A 415 -2.04 15.62 -5.18
C VAL A 415 -0.63 16.08 -4.79
N PRO A 416 0.20 15.18 -4.20
CA PRO A 416 1.56 15.51 -3.82
C PRO A 416 2.46 15.75 -5.04
N LYS A 417 3.56 16.45 -4.85
CA LYS A 417 4.52 16.80 -5.91
C LYS A 417 4.98 15.61 -6.75
N HIS A 418 5.27 14.47 -6.12
CA HIS A 418 5.74 13.28 -6.83
C HIS A 418 4.68 12.67 -7.78
N VAL A 419 3.39 12.84 -7.47
CA VAL A 419 2.29 12.38 -8.33
C VAL A 419 2.25 13.22 -9.62
N TRP A 420 2.45 14.53 -9.52
CA TRP A 420 2.58 15.39 -10.69
C TRP A 420 3.78 15.01 -11.56
N GLN A 421 4.93 14.71 -10.92
CA GLN A 421 6.12 14.26 -11.63
C GLN A 421 5.91 12.97 -12.42
N LEU A 422 5.14 12.02 -11.88
CA LEU A 422 4.80 10.76 -12.56
C LEU A 422 3.83 11.00 -13.74
N ALA A 423 2.87 11.91 -13.57
CA ALA A 423 1.85 12.20 -14.56
C ALA A 423 2.37 13.06 -15.73
N SER A 424 3.38 13.91 -15.48
CA SER A 424 3.97 14.80 -16.50
C SER A 424 4.59 14.02 -17.67
N ALA A 425 5.10 12.82 -17.43
CA ALA A 425 5.59 11.94 -18.50
C ALA A 425 4.51 11.56 -19.55
N TYR A 426 3.24 11.80 -19.22
CA TYR A 426 2.08 11.54 -20.06
C TYR A 426 1.35 12.82 -20.50
N GLY A 427 1.98 13.99 -20.34
CA GLY A 427 1.43 15.28 -20.73
C GLY A 427 0.35 15.81 -19.78
N ILE A 428 0.29 15.30 -18.55
CA ILE A 428 -0.65 15.77 -17.53
C ILE A 428 0.08 16.72 -16.60
N GLU A 429 -0.07 18.02 -16.87
CA GLU A 429 0.54 19.07 -16.09
C GLU A 429 -0.49 19.72 -15.16
N PRO A 430 -0.05 20.31 -14.04
CA PRO A 430 -0.95 21.04 -13.16
C PRO A 430 -1.49 22.29 -13.84
N GLN A 431 -2.77 22.56 -13.63
CA GLN A 431 -3.44 23.78 -14.11
C GLN A 431 -3.30 24.93 -13.10
N ALA A 432 -3.66 26.13 -13.49
CA ALA A 432 -3.66 27.29 -12.60
C ALA A 432 -4.53 27.01 -11.36
N GLY A 433 -3.95 27.17 -10.15
CA GLY A 433 -4.63 26.92 -8.88
C GLY A 433 -4.55 25.48 -8.35
N GLU A 434 -4.02 24.53 -9.12
CA GLU A 434 -3.84 23.14 -8.68
C GLU A 434 -2.52 22.89 -7.91
N HIS A 435 -1.59 23.85 -7.93
CA HIS A 435 -0.36 23.80 -7.14
C HIS A 435 -0.58 24.33 -5.72
N GLU A 436 0.10 23.74 -4.74
CA GLU A 436 0.41 24.49 -3.52
C GLU A 436 1.36 25.63 -3.89
N HIS A 437 0.99 26.88 -3.59
CA HIS A 437 1.98 27.95 -3.57
C HIS A 437 3.07 27.54 -2.55
N PRO A 438 4.36 27.74 -2.88
CA PRO A 438 5.42 27.54 -1.90
C PRO A 438 5.01 28.26 -0.62
N SER A 439 5.08 27.56 0.50
CA SER A 439 4.67 28.11 1.79
C SER A 439 5.34 29.45 1.98
N SER A 440 4.66 30.40 2.62
CA SER A 440 5.23 31.72 2.92
C SER A 440 6.60 31.66 3.64
N ARG A 441 6.94 30.53 4.25
CA ARG A 441 8.26 30.23 4.81
C ARG A 441 9.33 29.96 3.76
N GLU A 442 9.05 29.23 2.68
CA GLU A 442 10.00 28.99 1.58
C GLU A 442 10.21 30.26 0.75
N ALA A 443 9.15 31.04 0.54
CA ALA A 443 9.23 32.35 -0.11
C ALA A 443 9.99 33.37 0.75
N ALA A 444 9.91 33.29 2.08
CA ALA A 444 10.68 34.11 3.00
C ALA A 444 12.16 33.69 3.06
N ALA A 445 12.45 32.38 3.02
CA ALA A 445 13.82 31.87 2.96
C ALA A 445 14.53 32.22 1.65
N ALA A 446 13.80 32.22 0.52
CA ALA A 446 14.33 32.61 -0.79
C ALA A 446 14.55 34.13 -0.94
N ARG A 447 13.94 34.97 -0.07
CA ARG A 447 14.07 36.44 -0.07
C ARG A 447 15.09 36.97 0.94
N SER A 448 15.70 36.11 1.75
CA SER A 448 16.77 36.56 2.67
C SER A 448 18.04 36.86 1.86
N PRO A 449 18.56 38.09 1.87
CA PRO A 449 19.81 38.40 1.20
C PRO A 449 20.96 37.62 1.84
N PRO A 450 22.00 37.25 1.06
CA PRO A 450 23.17 36.55 1.62
C PRO A 450 23.77 37.37 2.73
N GLY A 451 23.88 36.76 3.90
CA GLY A 451 24.37 37.41 5.11
C GLY A 451 25.69 38.11 4.88
N LYS A 452 25.76 39.41 5.25
CA LYS A 452 27.01 40.17 5.33
C LYS A 452 27.96 39.44 6.30
N GLN A 453 29.06 38.93 5.77
CA GLN A 453 30.20 38.53 6.59
C GLN A 453 30.66 39.69 7.42
N VAL A 454 30.42 39.61 8.72
CA VAL A 454 31.03 40.53 9.69
C VAL A 454 32.48 40.06 9.88
N THR A 455 33.38 40.73 9.18
CA THR A 455 34.82 40.69 9.48
C THR A 455 35.02 41.36 10.82
N LYS A 456 35.28 40.60 11.87
CA LYS A 456 35.88 41.11 13.13
C LYS A 456 37.36 41.41 12.84
N GLY A 457 37.65 42.69 12.73
CA GLY A 457 39.02 43.21 12.80
C GLY A 457 39.59 42.84 14.17
N ILE A 458 40.78 42.29 14.12
CA ILE A 458 41.68 42.16 15.29
C ILE A 458 42.44 43.49 15.33
N GLU A 459 42.23 44.27 16.36
CA GLU A 459 43.17 45.32 16.77
C GLU A 459 43.77 44.96 18.13
N HIS A 460 45.08 44.95 18.14
CA HIS A 460 46.11 45.02 19.20
C HIS A 460 45.75 44.72 20.67
#